data_974353493b78adb1e9dddb19ccbdf7a5
#
_entry.id   974353493b78adb1e9dddb19ccbdf7a5
#
_cell.length_a   1.000
_cell.length_b   1.000
_cell.length_c   1.000
_cell.angle_alpha   90.00
_cell.angle_beta   90.00
_cell.angle_gamma   90.00
#
_symmetry.space_group_name_H-M   'P 1'
#
loop_
_entity.id
_entity.type
_entity.pdbx_description
1 polymer ?
#
loop_
_entity_poly.entity_id
_entity_poly.type
_entity_poly.pdbx_seq_one_letter_code
_entity_poly.pdbx_strand_id
1 'polypeptide(L)'
;MKKLQAPRGTLDVLPQDARRRLKVIATADEVLSRAGYEPMETPVFEDTEVFARGVGESTDIVQKEMFTFEDKAGRSLTLRPEATAGICRAYIEHGMHKLAQPVKVWYAGPFFRHEAPQAGRFRQFTQIDAEAIGSDDPSLDAELILLLDEILESAGTGPRRLRLSSLGSRDTRAEYLEELKRFLRAREDELSEEVRARIDQNPLRAFDADHPGTQAVMKEAPLLLDRLAADDAEHFAAVRALLDMAGLEHELDPTLVRGLDYYTRTVFEFESDRLGAQAALGGGGRYDGLIEELGGPPTPGVGFAAGIERILLAAGDVTPERQPTVFIAMAKPDSGRLAFQLAGLLRREGFRTEMEQAGRSMKGQLKQADRVGAYATVILGDTIEVKDMSSGEQQEASSPADVPSLLRSVHEREASAT
;
A
#
# COMPACT_ATOMS: atom_id res chain seq x y z
N MET A 1 -8.97 24.54 -28.19
CA MET A 1 -7.81 23.82 -27.60
C MET A 1 -8.33 22.55 -26.97
N LYS A 2 -7.65 21.41 -27.15
CA LYS A 2 -7.99 20.15 -26.48
C LYS A 2 -7.71 20.32 -24.98
N LYS A 3 -8.67 19.94 -24.12
CA LYS A 3 -8.42 19.94 -22.66
C LYS A 3 -7.31 18.95 -22.33
N LEU A 4 -6.35 19.38 -21.52
CA LEU A 4 -5.33 18.50 -20.97
C LEU A 4 -5.96 17.60 -19.91
N GLN A 5 -5.51 16.36 -19.86
CA GLN A 5 -5.97 15.34 -18.92
C GLN A 5 -4.75 14.57 -18.37
N ALA A 6 -4.91 13.92 -17.24
CA ALA A 6 -3.91 12.99 -16.72
C ALA A 6 -3.60 11.89 -17.76
N PRO A 7 -2.36 11.39 -17.84
CA PRO A 7 -1.98 10.29 -18.71
C PRO A 7 -2.87 9.06 -18.47
N ARG A 8 -3.11 8.28 -19.53
CA ARG A 8 -3.93 7.07 -19.43
C ARG A 8 -3.35 6.09 -18.40
N GLY A 9 -4.19 5.64 -17.47
CA GLY A 9 -3.79 4.71 -16.43
C GLY A 9 -3.20 5.40 -15.19
N THR A 10 -3.21 6.72 -15.14
CA THR A 10 -2.91 7.50 -13.93
C THR A 10 -4.16 8.24 -13.46
N LEU A 11 -4.14 8.74 -12.25
CA LEU A 11 -5.25 9.51 -11.68
C LEU A 11 -4.72 10.63 -10.77
N ASP A 12 -5.49 11.71 -10.69
CA ASP A 12 -5.31 12.73 -9.66
C ASP A 12 -5.98 12.25 -8.37
N VAL A 13 -5.23 12.21 -7.28
CA VAL A 13 -5.78 11.87 -5.96
C VAL A 13 -6.36 13.14 -5.34
N LEU A 14 -7.66 13.27 -5.37
CA LEU A 14 -8.36 14.46 -4.85
C LEU A 14 -8.34 14.48 -3.31
N PRO A 15 -8.60 15.65 -2.67
CA PRO A 15 -8.40 15.83 -1.22
C PRO A 15 -9.10 14.80 -0.33
N GLN A 16 -10.26 14.30 -0.71
CA GLN A 16 -10.98 13.28 0.06
C GLN A 16 -10.23 11.94 0.03
N ASP A 17 -9.84 11.46 -1.15
CA ASP A 17 -9.10 10.22 -1.31
C ASP A 17 -7.68 10.33 -0.77
N ALA A 18 -7.06 11.53 -0.91
CA ALA A 18 -5.75 11.79 -0.31
C ALA A 18 -5.77 11.62 1.23
N ARG A 19 -6.82 12.08 1.91
CA ARG A 19 -6.97 11.86 3.37
C ARG A 19 -7.14 10.38 3.71
N ARG A 20 -7.93 9.64 2.93
CA ARG A 20 -8.10 8.19 3.11
C ARG A 20 -6.77 7.47 2.96
N ARG A 21 -5.95 7.82 1.93
CA ARG A 21 -4.60 7.28 1.76
C ARG A 21 -3.71 7.56 2.95
N LEU A 22 -3.66 8.83 3.40
CA LEU A 22 -2.86 9.22 4.56
C LEU A 22 -3.26 8.47 5.83
N LYS A 23 -4.55 8.19 6.02
CA LYS A 23 -5.03 7.38 7.15
C LYS A 23 -4.50 5.94 7.07
N VAL A 24 -4.57 5.31 5.89
CA VAL A 24 -4.04 3.94 5.70
C VAL A 24 -2.53 3.89 5.94
N ILE A 25 -1.78 4.89 5.44
CA ILE A 25 -0.33 4.99 5.67
C ILE A 25 -0.02 5.20 7.16
N ALA A 26 -0.76 6.08 7.86
CA ALA A 26 -0.57 6.28 9.29
C ALA A 26 -0.89 5.02 10.12
N THR A 27 -1.91 4.26 9.73
CA THR A 27 -2.20 2.95 10.33
C THR A 27 -1.05 1.97 10.13
N ALA A 28 -0.48 1.91 8.92
CA ALA A 28 0.66 1.04 8.64
C ALA A 28 1.90 1.45 9.43
N ASP A 29 2.18 2.76 9.53
CA ASP A 29 3.27 3.29 10.36
C ASP A 29 3.11 2.87 11.83
N GLU A 30 1.90 3.03 12.39
CA GLU A 30 1.62 2.65 13.78
C GLU A 30 1.82 1.14 14.01
N VAL A 31 1.30 0.29 13.13
CA VAL A 31 1.41 -1.18 13.24
C VAL A 31 2.86 -1.62 13.10
N LEU A 32 3.55 -1.17 12.05
CA LEU A 32 4.90 -1.60 11.71
C LEU A 32 5.94 -1.06 12.72
N SER A 33 5.81 0.19 13.16
CA SER A 33 6.71 0.76 14.16
C SER A 33 6.63 0.04 15.52
N ARG A 34 5.43 -0.43 15.93
CA ARG A 34 5.28 -1.26 17.15
C ARG A 34 6.01 -2.60 17.04
N ALA A 35 6.19 -3.12 15.82
CA ALA A 35 6.94 -4.36 15.56
C ALA A 35 8.45 -4.10 15.29
N GLY A 36 8.90 -2.84 15.40
CA GLY A 36 10.29 -2.45 15.22
C GLY A 36 10.72 -2.27 13.77
N TYR A 37 9.78 -2.08 12.85
CA TYR A 37 10.09 -1.70 11.46
C TYR A 37 10.29 -0.19 11.36
N GLU A 38 11.43 0.22 10.81
CA GLU A 38 11.80 1.62 10.63
C GLU A 38 11.46 2.10 9.21
N PRO A 39 11.00 3.35 9.03
CA PRO A 39 10.70 3.88 7.71
C PRO A 39 11.97 4.02 6.87
N MET A 40 11.91 3.59 5.61
CA MET A 40 13.00 3.70 4.65
C MET A 40 12.45 4.15 3.29
N GLU A 41 13.15 5.05 2.60
CA GLU A 41 12.78 5.48 1.26
C GLU A 41 13.93 5.27 0.28
N THR A 42 13.65 4.62 -0.85
CA THR A 42 14.58 4.46 -1.97
C THR A 42 14.21 5.41 -3.12
N PRO A 43 15.12 5.70 -4.06
CA PRO A 43 14.80 6.51 -5.23
C PRO A 43 13.58 5.99 -6.01
N VAL A 44 12.83 6.91 -6.61
CA VAL A 44 11.68 6.58 -7.47
C VAL A 44 12.12 5.91 -8.78
N PHE A 45 13.35 6.12 -9.20
CA PHE A 45 13.98 5.45 -10.34
C PHE A 45 15.34 4.91 -9.96
N GLU A 46 15.70 3.79 -10.53
CA GLU A 46 16.96 3.06 -10.29
C GLU A 46 17.63 2.74 -11.61
N ASP A 47 18.88 2.26 -11.55
CA ASP A 47 19.48 1.59 -12.67
C ASP A 47 18.62 0.40 -13.10
N THR A 48 18.36 0.25 -14.39
CA THR A 48 17.50 -0.80 -14.94
C THR A 48 17.94 -2.20 -14.51
N GLU A 49 19.25 -2.41 -14.32
CA GLU A 49 19.79 -3.70 -13.88
C GLU A 49 19.31 -4.13 -12.48
N VAL A 50 18.98 -3.19 -11.59
CA VAL A 50 18.44 -3.51 -10.27
C VAL A 50 17.18 -4.35 -10.40
N PHE A 51 16.30 -3.95 -11.31
CA PHE A 51 15.05 -4.69 -11.54
C PHE A 51 15.23 -5.88 -12.47
N ALA A 52 16.04 -5.76 -13.52
CA ALA A 52 16.29 -6.87 -14.44
C ALA A 52 16.87 -8.09 -13.72
N ARG A 53 17.87 -7.89 -12.85
CA ARG A 53 18.46 -8.96 -12.03
C ARG A 53 17.56 -9.36 -10.87
N GLY A 54 17.02 -8.37 -10.14
CA GLY A 54 16.27 -8.63 -8.90
C GLY A 54 14.90 -9.24 -9.14
N VAL A 55 14.13 -8.77 -10.13
CA VAL A 55 12.75 -9.22 -10.38
C VAL A 55 12.72 -10.49 -11.24
N GLY A 56 13.73 -10.68 -12.08
CA GLY A 56 13.86 -11.79 -13.03
C GLY A 56 13.51 -11.41 -14.46
N GLU A 57 14.46 -11.66 -15.38
CA GLU A 57 14.33 -11.32 -16.80
C GLU A 57 13.12 -11.97 -17.49
N SER A 58 12.65 -13.10 -16.96
CA SER A 58 11.52 -13.87 -17.53
C SER A 58 10.15 -13.31 -17.13
N THR A 59 10.08 -12.39 -16.18
CA THR A 59 8.82 -11.86 -15.66
C THR A 59 8.15 -10.88 -16.63
N ASP A 60 6.82 -10.82 -16.63
CA ASP A 60 6.09 -9.83 -17.43
C ASP A 60 6.43 -8.39 -17.01
N ILE A 61 6.77 -8.17 -15.74
CA ILE A 61 7.21 -6.87 -15.23
C ILE A 61 8.44 -6.40 -15.98
N VAL A 62 9.50 -7.20 -16.06
CA VAL A 62 10.75 -6.83 -16.73
C VAL A 62 10.55 -6.75 -18.25
N GLN A 63 9.83 -7.69 -18.85
CA GLN A 63 9.69 -7.76 -20.30
C GLN A 63 8.76 -6.71 -20.90
N LYS A 64 7.70 -6.28 -20.17
CA LYS A 64 6.58 -5.52 -20.77
C LYS A 64 6.10 -4.33 -19.94
N GLU A 65 6.35 -4.33 -18.62
CA GLU A 65 5.66 -3.40 -17.72
C GLU A 65 6.54 -2.30 -17.15
N MET A 66 7.85 -2.36 -17.30
CA MET A 66 8.77 -1.32 -16.83
C MET A 66 8.66 -0.04 -17.67
N PHE A 67 8.69 1.11 -16.99
CA PHE A 67 8.90 2.42 -17.62
C PHE A 67 10.40 2.75 -17.60
N THR A 68 11.08 2.42 -18.69
CA THR A 68 12.52 2.60 -18.85
C THR A 68 12.82 3.79 -19.76
N PHE A 69 13.86 4.55 -19.42
CA PHE A 69 14.32 5.70 -20.17
C PHE A 69 15.85 5.87 -20.03
N GLU A 70 16.46 6.60 -20.94
CA GLU A 70 17.86 6.97 -20.85
C GLU A 70 18.03 8.37 -20.24
N ASP A 71 19.00 8.53 -19.38
CA ASP A 71 19.40 9.84 -18.90
C ASP A 71 20.29 10.57 -19.93
N LYS A 72 20.69 11.81 -19.63
CA LYS A 72 21.55 12.60 -20.53
C LYS A 72 22.95 12.01 -20.73
N ALA A 73 23.37 11.08 -19.88
CA ALA A 73 24.66 10.39 -19.97
C ALA A 73 24.54 9.02 -20.66
N GLY A 74 23.35 8.65 -21.16
CA GLY A 74 23.09 7.37 -21.82
C GLY A 74 22.93 6.19 -20.85
N ARG A 75 22.68 6.44 -19.56
CA ARG A 75 22.43 5.37 -18.58
C ARG A 75 20.98 4.97 -18.64
N SER A 76 20.70 3.66 -18.66
CA SER A 76 19.36 3.11 -18.63
C SER A 76 18.79 3.15 -17.21
N LEU A 77 17.70 3.90 -17.02
CA LEU A 77 17.01 4.08 -15.76
C LEU A 77 15.56 3.59 -15.89
N THR A 78 15.03 3.06 -14.80
CA THR A 78 13.67 2.53 -14.75
C THR A 78 12.93 3.10 -13.55
N LEU A 79 11.69 3.58 -13.77
CA LEU A 79 10.77 3.88 -12.67
C LEU A 79 10.46 2.59 -11.92
N ARG A 80 10.63 2.59 -10.59
CA ARG A 80 10.50 1.37 -9.77
C ARG A 80 9.14 0.69 -9.94
N PRO A 81 9.10 -0.58 -10.35
CA PRO A 81 7.87 -1.37 -10.45
C PRO A 81 7.47 -2.03 -9.11
N GLU A 82 8.41 -2.12 -8.17
CA GLU A 82 8.28 -2.71 -6.83
C GLU A 82 9.38 -2.16 -5.89
N ALA A 83 9.33 -2.44 -4.57
CA ALA A 83 10.26 -1.88 -3.60
C ALA A 83 11.46 -2.79 -3.28
N THR A 84 11.23 -4.10 -3.23
CA THR A 84 12.14 -5.09 -2.62
C THR A 84 13.55 -5.04 -3.23
N ALA A 85 13.67 -5.02 -4.56
CA ALA A 85 14.98 -4.96 -5.23
C ALA A 85 15.75 -3.65 -4.90
N GLY A 86 15.04 -2.51 -4.87
CA GLY A 86 15.62 -1.23 -4.47
C GLY A 86 16.08 -1.20 -3.01
N ILE A 87 15.30 -1.80 -2.10
CA ILE A 87 15.67 -1.94 -0.68
C ILE A 87 16.87 -2.87 -0.52
N CYS A 88 16.89 -4.01 -1.22
CA CYS A 88 18.02 -4.93 -1.20
C CYS A 88 19.32 -4.29 -1.75
N ARG A 89 19.24 -3.51 -2.84
CA ARG A 89 20.36 -2.71 -3.36
C ARG A 89 20.86 -1.73 -2.29
N ALA A 90 19.97 -1.00 -1.63
CA ALA A 90 20.35 -0.06 -0.57
C ALA A 90 20.92 -0.77 0.66
N TYR A 91 20.41 -1.95 1.03
CA TYR A 91 20.98 -2.79 2.09
C TYR A 91 22.44 -3.13 1.82
N ILE A 92 22.77 -3.48 0.57
CA ILE A 92 24.14 -3.78 0.12
C ILE A 92 24.99 -2.51 0.14
N GLU A 93 24.55 -1.44 -0.54
CA GLU A 93 25.31 -0.20 -0.74
C GLU A 93 25.67 0.48 0.58
N HIS A 94 24.74 0.50 1.53
CA HIS A 94 24.96 1.13 2.84
C HIS A 94 25.52 0.18 3.90
N GLY A 95 25.88 -1.07 3.52
CA GLY A 95 26.47 -2.04 4.42
C GLY A 95 25.59 -2.39 5.61
N MET A 96 24.24 -2.44 5.41
CA MET A 96 23.29 -2.65 6.50
C MET A 96 23.41 -4.05 7.14
N HIS A 97 24.07 -5.00 6.48
CA HIS A 97 24.46 -6.29 7.07
C HIS A 97 25.33 -6.18 8.34
N LYS A 98 25.92 -4.99 8.59
CA LYS A 98 26.72 -4.70 9.80
C LYS A 98 25.89 -4.14 10.95
N LEU A 99 24.61 -3.82 10.71
CA LEU A 99 23.67 -3.39 11.74
C LEU A 99 23.20 -4.58 12.56
N ALA A 100 22.41 -4.31 13.61
CA ALA A 100 21.67 -5.37 14.31
C ALA A 100 20.75 -6.10 13.33
N GLN A 101 20.73 -7.43 13.38
CA GLN A 101 19.95 -8.27 12.47
C GLN A 101 18.76 -8.88 13.24
N PRO A 102 17.62 -9.13 12.58
CA PRO A 102 17.31 -8.73 11.21
C PRO A 102 17.10 -7.21 11.07
N VAL A 103 17.48 -6.65 9.92
CA VAL A 103 17.09 -5.28 9.55
C VAL A 103 15.63 -5.30 9.16
N LYS A 104 14.80 -4.53 9.85
CA LYS A 104 13.36 -4.41 9.61
C LYS A 104 13.06 -3.01 9.11
N VAL A 105 12.56 -2.91 7.88
CA VAL A 105 12.23 -1.62 7.24
C VAL A 105 10.86 -1.68 6.60
N TRP A 106 10.22 -0.52 6.48
CA TRP A 106 8.97 -0.38 5.75
C TRP A 106 8.97 0.87 4.88
N TYR A 107 8.12 0.87 3.86
CA TYR A 107 8.00 1.94 2.88
C TYR A 107 6.55 2.17 2.50
N ALA A 108 6.17 3.43 2.22
CA ALA A 108 4.92 3.76 1.55
C ALA A 108 5.15 4.79 0.45
N GLY A 109 4.79 4.47 -0.79
CA GLY A 109 5.01 5.39 -1.88
C GLY A 109 4.60 4.89 -3.27
N PRO A 110 4.89 5.67 -4.33
CA PRO A 110 4.45 5.37 -5.68
C PRO A 110 5.32 4.32 -6.36
N PHE A 111 4.65 3.48 -7.17
CA PHE A 111 5.23 2.48 -8.07
C PHE A 111 4.62 2.61 -9.46
N PHE A 112 5.30 2.02 -10.47
CA PHE A 112 4.98 2.24 -11.87
C PHE A 112 5.03 0.94 -12.66
N ARG A 113 3.88 0.54 -13.27
CA ARG A 113 3.79 -0.61 -14.17
C ARG A 113 2.95 -0.28 -15.38
N HIS A 114 3.43 -0.61 -16.58
CA HIS A 114 2.71 -0.37 -17.83
C HIS A 114 1.64 -1.45 -18.09
N GLU A 115 0.81 -1.68 -17.10
CA GLU A 115 -0.32 -2.62 -17.20
C GLU A 115 -1.52 -2.02 -17.96
N ALA A 116 -2.43 -2.90 -18.39
CA ALA A 116 -3.73 -2.46 -18.88
C ALA A 116 -4.56 -1.90 -17.71
N PRO A 117 -4.98 -0.62 -17.77
CA PRO A 117 -5.71 0.00 -16.68
C PRO A 117 -7.07 -0.66 -16.46
N GLN A 118 -7.38 -0.98 -15.21
CA GLN A 118 -8.69 -1.47 -14.75
C GLN A 118 -8.93 -1.05 -13.30
N ALA A 119 -10.10 -1.38 -12.74
CA ALA A 119 -10.41 -1.05 -11.35
C ALA A 119 -9.36 -1.64 -10.40
N GLY A 120 -8.75 -0.80 -9.57
CA GLY A 120 -7.67 -1.19 -8.65
C GLY A 120 -6.31 -1.48 -9.28
N ARG A 121 -6.14 -1.30 -10.61
CA ARG A 121 -4.86 -1.39 -11.32
C ARG A 121 -4.59 -0.12 -12.12
N PHE A 122 -3.55 0.56 -11.76
CA PHE A 122 -3.11 1.80 -12.38
C PHE A 122 -1.65 1.68 -12.82
N ARG A 123 -1.25 2.51 -13.78
CA ARG A 123 0.15 2.60 -14.23
C ARG A 123 1.05 3.31 -13.22
N GLN A 124 0.46 4.18 -12.40
CA GLN A 124 1.05 4.70 -11.18
C GLN A 124 0.11 4.35 -10.04
N PHE A 125 0.61 3.65 -9.05
CA PHE A 125 -0.14 3.20 -7.87
C PHE A 125 0.72 3.36 -6.61
N THR A 126 0.12 3.24 -5.44
CA THR A 126 0.83 3.37 -4.18
C THR A 126 0.79 2.05 -3.42
N GLN A 127 1.94 1.61 -2.91
CA GLN A 127 2.02 0.44 -2.02
C GLN A 127 2.48 0.83 -0.62
N ILE A 128 2.16 -0.03 0.33
CA ILE A 128 2.82 -0.19 1.61
C ILE A 128 3.61 -1.49 1.50
N ASP A 129 4.90 -1.43 1.78
CA ASP A 129 5.82 -2.55 1.70
C ASP A 129 6.56 -2.65 3.03
N ALA A 130 6.85 -3.87 3.50
CA ALA A 130 7.68 -4.12 4.68
C ALA A 130 8.61 -5.28 4.42
N GLU A 131 9.86 -5.14 4.85
CA GLU A 131 10.93 -6.10 4.59
C GLU A 131 11.71 -6.40 5.89
N ALA A 132 11.96 -7.67 6.16
CA ALA A 132 12.85 -8.17 7.21
C ALA A 132 14.00 -8.92 6.57
N ILE A 133 15.22 -8.41 6.71
CA ILE A 133 16.41 -8.89 5.99
C ILE A 133 17.47 -9.32 7.00
N GLY A 134 18.04 -10.51 6.84
CA GLY A 134 19.16 -11.00 7.62
C GLY A 134 18.84 -12.14 8.59
N SER A 135 17.67 -12.77 8.47
CA SER A 135 17.33 -13.97 9.24
C SER A 135 16.43 -14.91 8.43
N ASP A 136 16.63 -16.20 8.59
CA ASP A 136 15.82 -17.27 7.99
C ASP A 136 14.81 -17.88 8.97
N ASP A 137 14.64 -17.28 10.16
CA ASP A 137 13.70 -17.73 11.18
C ASP A 137 12.25 -17.65 10.64
N PRO A 138 11.48 -18.76 10.70
CA PRO A 138 10.10 -18.81 10.21
C PRO A 138 9.14 -17.88 10.95
N SER A 139 9.53 -17.39 12.15
CA SER A 139 8.72 -16.42 12.88
C SER A 139 8.62 -15.08 12.21
N LEU A 140 9.60 -14.70 11.37
CA LEU A 140 9.54 -13.46 10.58
C LEU A 140 8.49 -13.54 9.45
N ASP A 141 8.36 -14.72 8.83
CA ASP A 141 7.31 -14.96 7.84
C ASP A 141 5.93 -14.80 8.46
N ALA A 142 5.71 -15.45 9.62
CA ALA A 142 4.46 -15.36 10.36
C ALA A 142 4.21 -13.93 10.87
N GLU A 143 5.23 -13.23 11.39
CA GLU A 143 5.12 -11.83 11.84
C GLU A 143 4.63 -10.92 10.72
N LEU A 144 5.26 -10.97 9.54
CA LEU A 144 4.88 -10.11 8.41
C LEU A 144 3.46 -10.40 7.91
N ILE A 145 3.04 -11.67 7.90
CA ILE A 145 1.67 -12.06 7.58
C ILE A 145 0.68 -11.44 8.58
N LEU A 146 0.96 -11.55 9.89
CA LEU A 146 0.13 -11.00 10.95
C LEU A 146 0.08 -9.46 10.90
N LEU A 147 1.20 -8.79 10.64
CA LEU A 147 1.25 -7.34 10.52
C LEU A 147 0.45 -6.84 9.31
N LEU A 148 0.53 -7.53 8.17
CA LEU A 148 -0.30 -7.20 7.01
C LEU A 148 -1.79 -7.41 7.33
N ASP A 149 -2.15 -8.50 8.01
CA ASP A 149 -3.52 -8.75 8.43
C ASP A 149 -4.05 -7.62 9.34
N GLU A 150 -3.27 -7.18 10.33
CA GLU A 150 -3.62 -6.08 11.23
C GLU A 150 -3.81 -4.75 10.48
N ILE A 151 -2.95 -4.45 9.50
CA ILE A 151 -3.07 -3.26 8.66
C ILE A 151 -4.38 -3.31 7.84
N LEU A 152 -4.69 -4.44 7.21
CA LEU A 152 -5.88 -4.64 6.41
C LEU A 152 -7.16 -4.56 7.26
N GLU A 153 -7.15 -5.15 8.47
CA GLU A 153 -8.26 -5.05 9.44
C GLU A 153 -8.52 -3.60 9.82
N SER A 154 -7.47 -2.91 10.28
CA SER A 154 -7.55 -1.53 10.74
C SER A 154 -7.93 -0.55 9.61
N ALA A 155 -7.61 -0.89 8.36
CA ALA A 155 -8.04 -0.13 7.17
C ALA A 155 -9.52 -0.40 6.79
N GLY A 156 -10.19 -1.37 7.42
CA GLY A 156 -11.61 -1.67 7.21
C GLY A 156 -11.90 -2.44 5.92
N THR A 157 -10.97 -3.25 5.41
CA THR A 157 -11.16 -4.02 4.17
C THR A 157 -12.27 -5.08 4.26
N GLY A 158 -12.70 -5.41 5.48
CA GLY A 158 -13.72 -6.43 5.77
C GLY A 158 -13.17 -7.85 5.67
N PRO A 159 -14.05 -8.85 5.47
CA PRO A 159 -13.64 -10.24 5.37
C PRO A 159 -12.61 -10.45 4.27
N ARG A 160 -11.58 -11.21 4.58
CA ARG A 160 -10.46 -11.53 3.70
C ARG A 160 -10.02 -12.97 3.89
N ARG A 161 -9.43 -13.56 2.87
CA ARG A 161 -8.87 -14.92 2.90
C ARG A 161 -7.36 -14.83 2.77
N LEU A 162 -6.65 -15.58 3.60
CA LEU A 162 -5.21 -15.76 3.49
C LEU A 162 -4.93 -17.06 2.73
N ARG A 163 -4.36 -16.96 1.53
CA ARG A 163 -3.79 -18.08 0.79
C ARG A 163 -2.32 -18.21 1.10
N LEU A 164 -1.85 -19.40 1.40
CA LEU A 164 -0.49 -19.69 1.85
C LEU A 164 0.08 -20.87 1.09
N SER A 165 1.33 -20.75 0.65
CA SER A 165 2.09 -21.82 -0.02
C SER A 165 3.57 -21.76 0.31
N SER A 166 4.32 -22.75 -0.19
CA SER A 166 5.78 -22.73 -0.19
C SER A 166 6.31 -23.09 -1.58
N LEU A 167 7.25 -22.28 -2.06
CA LEU A 167 7.99 -22.54 -3.30
C LEU A 167 9.28 -23.37 -3.08
N GLY A 168 9.55 -23.79 -1.84
CA GLY A 168 10.78 -24.44 -1.48
C GLY A 168 12.03 -23.57 -1.63
N SER A 169 13.17 -24.14 -1.35
CA SER A 169 14.47 -23.54 -1.66
C SER A 169 14.71 -23.50 -3.17
N ARG A 170 15.76 -22.82 -3.61
CA ARG A 170 16.13 -22.77 -5.03
C ARG A 170 16.40 -24.16 -5.62
N ASP A 171 17.04 -25.03 -4.86
CA ASP A 171 17.38 -26.39 -5.28
C ASP A 171 16.11 -27.25 -5.41
N THR A 172 15.25 -27.25 -4.38
CA THR A 172 13.95 -27.93 -4.42
C THR A 172 13.10 -27.46 -5.60
N ARG A 173 13.06 -26.13 -5.81
CA ARG A 173 12.30 -25.54 -6.91
C ARG A 173 12.87 -25.93 -8.27
N ALA A 174 14.19 -25.97 -8.44
CA ALA A 174 14.83 -26.34 -9.71
C ALA A 174 14.48 -27.78 -10.10
N GLU A 175 14.55 -28.73 -9.18
CA GLU A 175 14.16 -30.13 -9.42
C GLU A 175 12.71 -30.26 -9.82
N TYR A 176 11.82 -29.58 -9.09
CA TYR A 176 10.39 -29.57 -9.39
C TYR A 176 10.07 -28.94 -10.75
N LEU A 177 10.73 -27.85 -11.14
CA LEU A 177 10.51 -27.21 -12.44
C LEU A 177 10.84 -28.17 -13.59
N GLU A 178 11.87 -29.01 -13.48
CA GLU A 178 12.19 -30.03 -14.48
C GLU A 178 11.13 -31.16 -14.50
N GLU A 179 10.55 -31.51 -13.36
CA GLU A 179 9.41 -32.47 -13.33
C GLU A 179 8.18 -31.87 -14.01
N LEU A 180 7.85 -30.60 -13.69
CA LEU A 180 6.70 -29.89 -14.26
C LEU A 180 6.86 -29.68 -15.78
N LYS A 181 8.05 -29.30 -16.26
CA LYS A 181 8.33 -29.18 -17.70
C LYS A 181 8.08 -30.50 -18.42
N ARG A 182 8.58 -31.63 -17.88
CA ARG A 182 8.34 -32.96 -18.47
C ARG A 182 6.85 -33.32 -18.51
N PHE A 183 6.13 -32.98 -17.45
CA PHE A 183 4.68 -33.19 -17.37
C PHE A 183 3.93 -32.38 -18.43
N LEU A 184 4.24 -31.08 -18.58
CA LEU A 184 3.62 -30.19 -19.57
C LEU A 184 3.96 -30.58 -21.00
N ARG A 185 5.23 -30.95 -21.27
CA ARG A 185 5.66 -31.41 -22.59
C ARG A 185 4.92 -32.68 -23.04
N ALA A 186 4.64 -33.60 -22.12
CA ALA A 186 3.90 -34.82 -22.42
C ALA A 186 2.41 -34.55 -22.81
N ARG A 187 1.89 -33.36 -22.54
CA ARG A 187 0.50 -32.95 -22.81
C ARG A 187 0.42 -31.67 -23.64
N GLU A 188 1.46 -31.34 -24.39
CA GLU A 188 1.62 -30.06 -25.08
C GLU A 188 0.44 -29.69 -25.99
N ASP A 189 -0.17 -30.69 -26.64
CA ASP A 189 -1.33 -30.51 -27.53
C ASP A 189 -2.60 -30.00 -26.82
N GLU A 190 -2.71 -30.20 -25.50
CA GLU A 190 -3.85 -29.81 -24.68
C GLU A 190 -3.68 -28.41 -24.07
N LEU A 191 -2.46 -27.84 -24.15
CA LEU A 191 -2.12 -26.56 -23.57
C LEU A 191 -2.44 -25.38 -24.52
N SER A 192 -2.68 -24.21 -23.95
CA SER A 192 -2.78 -22.97 -24.73
C SER A 192 -1.44 -22.65 -25.43
N GLU A 193 -1.51 -21.93 -26.55
CA GLU A 193 -0.33 -21.48 -27.29
C GLU A 193 0.62 -20.65 -26.41
N GLU A 194 0.05 -19.80 -25.55
CA GLU A 194 0.81 -18.98 -24.59
C GLU A 194 1.61 -19.83 -23.59
N VAL A 195 0.99 -20.86 -23.01
CA VAL A 195 1.65 -21.77 -22.07
C VAL A 195 2.72 -22.59 -22.77
N ARG A 196 2.43 -23.13 -23.96
CA ARG A 196 3.41 -23.88 -24.77
C ARG A 196 4.68 -23.09 -25.05
N ALA A 197 4.53 -21.81 -25.41
CA ALA A 197 5.66 -20.93 -25.69
C ALA A 197 6.55 -20.65 -24.47
N ARG A 198 6.02 -20.83 -23.25
CA ARG A 198 6.68 -20.49 -21.98
C ARG A 198 7.13 -21.68 -21.13
N ILE A 199 6.87 -22.93 -21.56
CA ILE A 199 7.20 -24.12 -20.76
C ILE A 199 8.64 -24.12 -20.29
N ASP A 200 9.60 -23.76 -21.15
CA ASP A 200 11.01 -23.78 -20.82
C ASP A 200 11.45 -22.60 -19.97
N GLN A 201 10.77 -21.46 -20.07
CA GLN A 201 11.14 -20.22 -19.38
C GLN A 201 10.50 -20.13 -18.00
N ASN A 202 9.18 -20.35 -17.90
CA ASN A 202 8.43 -20.24 -16.66
C ASN A 202 7.22 -21.19 -16.64
N PRO A 203 7.41 -22.50 -16.39
CA PRO A 203 6.33 -23.49 -16.40
C PRO A 203 5.29 -23.26 -15.31
N LEU A 204 5.63 -22.58 -14.20
CA LEU A 204 4.69 -22.26 -13.11
C LEU A 204 3.52 -21.39 -13.58
N ARG A 205 3.70 -20.58 -14.62
CA ARG A 205 2.63 -19.76 -15.20
C ARG A 205 1.48 -20.56 -15.80
N ALA A 206 1.67 -21.87 -16.01
CA ALA A 206 0.58 -22.76 -16.42
C ALA A 206 -0.53 -22.84 -15.37
N PHE A 207 -0.23 -22.65 -14.08
CA PHE A 207 -1.23 -22.62 -13.01
C PHE A 207 -2.15 -21.38 -13.08
N ASP A 208 -1.69 -20.25 -13.63
CA ASP A 208 -2.45 -19.01 -13.78
C ASP A 208 -3.24 -18.95 -15.12
N ALA A 209 -3.20 -19.99 -15.95
CA ALA A 209 -3.78 -19.93 -17.29
C ALA A 209 -5.32 -20.06 -17.25
N ASP A 210 -6.01 -19.16 -17.94
CA ASP A 210 -7.48 -19.16 -18.07
C ASP A 210 -8.01 -20.14 -19.13
N HIS A 211 -7.13 -20.82 -19.85
CA HIS A 211 -7.52 -21.74 -20.93
C HIS A 211 -8.08 -23.06 -20.36
N PRO A 212 -9.31 -23.48 -20.73
CA PRO A 212 -9.97 -24.66 -20.15
C PRO A 212 -9.17 -25.97 -20.30
N GLY A 213 -8.51 -26.21 -21.45
CA GLY A 213 -7.65 -27.36 -21.66
C GLY A 213 -6.45 -27.38 -20.74
N THR A 214 -5.75 -26.21 -20.62
CA THR A 214 -4.64 -26.05 -19.70
C THR A 214 -5.08 -26.28 -18.26
N GLN A 215 -6.21 -25.72 -17.84
CA GLN A 215 -6.74 -25.92 -16.49
C GLN A 215 -7.06 -27.39 -16.19
N ALA A 216 -7.58 -28.13 -17.18
CA ALA A 216 -7.82 -29.56 -17.04
C ALA A 216 -6.51 -30.36 -16.83
N VAL A 217 -5.48 -30.04 -17.62
CA VAL A 217 -4.14 -30.63 -17.48
C VAL A 217 -3.54 -30.31 -16.13
N MET A 218 -3.61 -29.03 -15.68
CA MET A 218 -3.01 -28.55 -14.43
C MET A 218 -3.62 -29.15 -13.16
N LYS A 219 -4.86 -29.67 -13.22
CA LYS A 219 -5.46 -30.42 -12.10
C LYS A 219 -4.72 -31.76 -11.79
N GLU A 220 -4.01 -32.29 -12.77
CA GLU A 220 -3.24 -33.54 -12.64
C GLU A 220 -1.72 -33.24 -12.47
N ALA A 221 -1.33 -31.98 -12.47
CA ALA A 221 0.08 -31.59 -12.39
C ALA A 221 0.67 -31.97 -11.02
N PRO A 222 1.95 -32.36 -10.98
CA PRO A 222 2.64 -32.53 -9.70
C PRO A 222 2.63 -31.18 -8.93
N LEU A 223 2.41 -31.23 -7.62
CA LEU A 223 2.37 -30.02 -6.78
C LEU A 223 3.70 -29.87 -6.04
N LEU A 224 4.21 -28.65 -5.98
CA LEU A 224 5.49 -28.34 -5.32
C LEU A 224 5.43 -28.63 -3.81
N LEU A 225 4.30 -28.39 -3.17
CA LEU A 225 4.14 -28.71 -1.74
C LEU A 225 4.36 -30.19 -1.40
N ASP A 226 4.13 -31.12 -2.36
CA ASP A 226 4.38 -32.56 -2.20
C ASP A 226 5.85 -32.93 -2.47
N ARG A 227 6.67 -31.99 -2.86
CA ARG A 227 8.07 -32.17 -3.27
C ARG A 227 9.07 -31.39 -2.42
N LEU A 228 8.60 -30.74 -1.37
CA LEU A 228 9.47 -29.96 -0.49
C LEU A 228 10.55 -30.83 0.13
N ALA A 229 11.80 -30.36 0.12
CA ALA A 229 12.86 -30.95 0.91
C ALA A 229 12.52 -30.88 2.42
N ALA A 230 13.13 -31.72 3.21
CA ALA A 230 12.80 -31.82 4.63
C ALA A 230 12.88 -30.48 5.37
N ASP A 231 13.95 -29.71 5.13
CA ASP A 231 14.18 -28.39 5.75
C ASP A 231 13.13 -27.36 5.32
N ASP A 232 12.71 -27.39 4.05
CA ASP A 232 11.67 -26.49 3.52
C ASP A 232 10.30 -26.85 4.09
N ALA A 233 10.02 -28.15 4.24
CA ALA A 233 8.79 -28.64 4.85
C ALA A 233 8.71 -28.29 6.34
N GLU A 234 9.83 -28.43 7.08
CA GLU A 234 9.91 -28.05 8.48
C GLU A 234 9.72 -26.55 8.67
N HIS A 235 10.40 -25.71 7.87
CA HIS A 235 10.21 -24.25 7.88
C HIS A 235 8.74 -23.87 7.64
N PHE A 236 8.12 -24.42 6.60
CA PHE A 236 6.72 -24.15 6.26
C PHE A 236 5.75 -24.61 7.35
N ALA A 237 6.00 -25.78 7.95
CA ALA A 237 5.22 -26.28 9.08
C ALA A 237 5.33 -25.35 10.31
N ALA A 238 6.52 -24.79 10.59
CA ALA A 238 6.72 -23.85 11.66
C ALA A 238 5.95 -22.54 11.43
N VAL A 239 5.99 -21.97 10.23
CA VAL A 239 5.20 -20.78 9.88
C VAL A 239 3.71 -21.02 10.13
N ARG A 240 3.17 -22.13 9.66
CA ARG A 240 1.75 -22.48 9.84
C ARG A 240 1.38 -22.64 11.32
N ALA A 241 2.22 -23.32 12.07
CA ALA A 241 1.99 -23.51 13.53
C ALA A 241 1.94 -22.17 14.27
N LEU A 242 2.75 -21.19 13.88
CA LEU A 242 2.73 -19.84 14.45
C LEU A 242 1.46 -19.07 14.08
N LEU A 243 0.99 -19.18 12.85
CA LEU A 243 -0.27 -18.58 12.40
C LEU A 243 -1.48 -19.21 13.13
N ASP A 244 -1.50 -20.54 13.26
CA ASP A 244 -2.52 -21.27 14.02
C ASP A 244 -2.55 -20.83 15.49
N MET A 245 -1.37 -20.67 16.10
CA MET A 245 -1.23 -20.19 17.49
C MET A 245 -1.74 -18.75 17.66
N ALA A 246 -1.55 -17.91 16.65
CA ALA A 246 -2.08 -16.55 16.61
C ALA A 246 -3.58 -16.49 16.26
N GLY A 247 -4.20 -17.60 15.90
CA GLY A 247 -5.61 -17.67 15.52
C GLY A 247 -5.93 -17.11 14.14
N LEU A 248 -4.94 -16.99 13.25
CA LEU A 248 -5.16 -16.51 11.87
C LEU A 248 -5.48 -17.70 10.96
N GLU A 249 -6.73 -17.76 10.53
CA GLU A 249 -7.18 -18.77 9.57
C GLU A 249 -6.49 -18.58 8.22
N HIS A 250 -6.04 -19.69 7.62
CA HIS A 250 -5.36 -19.68 6.33
C HIS A 250 -5.70 -20.90 5.49
N GLU A 251 -5.70 -20.72 4.17
CA GLU A 251 -5.94 -21.76 3.18
C GLU A 251 -4.61 -22.15 2.51
N LEU A 252 -4.32 -23.46 2.49
CA LEU A 252 -3.19 -23.97 1.73
C LEU A 252 -3.53 -23.98 0.26
N ASP A 253 -2.76 -23.24 -0.53
CA ASP A 253 -2.92 -23.21 -1.96
C ASP A 253 -1.64 -23.64 -2.68
N PRO A 254 -1.55 -24.91 -3.06
CA PRO A 254 -0.37 -25.44 -3.75
C PRO A 254 -0.16 -24.86 -5.16
N THR A 255 -1.14 -24.11 -5.66
CA THR A 255 -1.10 -23.49 -6.99
C THR A 255 -0.74 -22.00 -6.91
N LEU A 256 -0.60 -21.45 -5.71
CA LEU A 256 -0.27 -20.04 -5.51
C LEU A 256 1.10 -19.70 -6.12
N VAL A 257 1.08 -18.94 -7.21
CA VAL A 257 2.26 -18.42 -7.88
C VAL A 257 2.27 -16.89 -7.75
N ARG A 258 3.44 -16.32 -7.62
CA ARG A 258 3.63 -14.86 -7.57
C ARG A 258 4.26 -14.36 -8.86
N GLY A 259 4.01 -13.08 -9.18
CA GLY A 259 4.48 -12.45 -10.42
C GLY A 259 5.97 -12.12 -10.48
N LEU A 260 6.74 -12.48 -9.45
CA LEU A 260 8.16 -12.16 -9.27
C LEU A 260 8.94 -13.45 -9.07
N ASP A 261 10.08 -13.61 -9.75
CA ASP A 261 10.80 -14.88 -9.79
C ASP A 261 11.72 -15.10 -8.59
N TYR A 262 11.98 -14.07 -7.78
CA TYR A 262 12.89 -14.14 -6.63
C TYR A 262 12.34 -14.91 -5.43
N TYR A 263 11.05 -15.19 -5.38
CA TYR A 263 10.46 -15.86 -4.23
C TYR A 263 10.99 -17.27 -4.02
N THR A 264 11.22 -17.59 -2.75
CA THR A 264 11.60 -18.92 -2.23
C THR A 264 10.73 -19.23 -1.02
N ARG A 265 10.65 -20.51 -0.59
CA ARG A 265 9.96 -20.94 0.62
C ARG A 265 8.55 -20.31 0.75
N THR A 266 8.24 -19.67 1.87
CA THR A 266 6.90 -19.11 2.14
C THR A 266 6.49 -18.06 1.12
N VAL A 267 5.28 -18.22 0.56
CA VAL A 267 4.56 -17.20 -0.22
C VAL A 267 3.13 -17.13 0.27
N PHE A 268 2.56 -15.92 0.26
CA PHE A 268 1.22 -15.67 0.75
C PHE A 268 0.52 -14.55 0.00
N GLU A 269 -0.83 -14.58 0.04
CA GLU A 269 -1.67 -13.55 -0.55
C GLU A 269 -2.96 -13.38 0.26
N PHE A 270 -3.30 -12.14 0.60
CA PHE A 270 -4.61 -11.78 1.14
C PHE A 270 -5.55 -11.38 0.01
N GLU A 271 -6.72 -12.00 -0.03
CA GLU A 271 -7.77 -11.74 -1.00
C GLU A 271 -9.04 -11.21 -0.33
N SER A 272 -9.79 -10.38 -1.07
CA SER A 272 -11.11 -9.90 -0.67
C SER A 272 -12.12 -10.09 -1.80
N ASP A 273 -13.26 -10.69 -1.50
CA ASP A 273 -14.36 -10.88 -2.45
C ASP A 273 -14.97 -9.54 -2.92
N ARG A 274 -14.70 -8.44 -2.20
CA ARG A 274 -15.13 -7.09 -2.59
C ARG A 274 -14.40 -6.53 -3.82
N LEU A 275 -13.29 -7.15 -4.22
CA LEU A 275 -12.49 -6.72 -5.37
C LEU A 275 -12.83 -7.45 -6.68
N GLY A 276 -13.73 -8.43 -6.66
CA GLY A 276 -14.12 -9.21 -7.84
C GLY A 276 -12.98 -10.06 -8.39
N ALA A 277 -12.81 -10.09 -9.72
CA ALA A 277 -11.81 -10.93 -10.39
C ALA A 277 -10.34 -10.63 -10.04
N GLN A 278 -10.07 -9.48 -9.42
CA GLN A 278 -8.75 -9.06 -8.98
C GLN A 278 -8.68 -9.03 -7.45
N ALA A 279 -8.93 -10.18 -6.82
CA ALA A 279 -9.20 -10.31 -5.38
C ALA A 279 -8.05 -9.91 -4.45
N ALA A 280 -6.78 -9.96 -4.89
CA ALA A 280 -5.62 -9.71 -4.04
C ALA A 280 -5.57 -8.29 -3.46
N LEU A 281 -5.52 -8.16 -2.15
CA LEU A 281 -5.28 -6.92 -1.40
C LEU A 281 -3.79 -6.61 -1.28
N GLY A 282 -3.02 -7.64 -1.00
CA GLY A 282 -1.58 -7.62 -0.82
C GLY A 282 -1.05 -9.02 -0.59
N GLY A 283 0.24 -9.15 -0.53
CA GLY A 283 0.89 -10.42 -0.28
C GLY A 283 2.39 -10.31 -0.41
N GLY A 284 3.08 -11.39 -0.14
CA GLY A 284 4.52 -11.39 -0.09
C GLY A 284 5.10 -12.77 -0.02
N GLY A 285 6.28 -12.85 0.55
CA GLY A 285 6.98 -14.09 0.77
C GLY A 285 8.47 -13.90 0.98
N ARG A 286 9.16 -15.01 1.08
CA ARG A 286 10.62 -15.07 1.30
C ARG A 286 11.38 -14.99 -0.03
N TYR A 287 12.57 -14.39 0.00
CA TYR A 287 13.42 -14.16 -1.19
C TYR A 287 14.90 -14.34 -0.90
N ASP A 288 15.26 -15.50 -0.33
CA ASP A 288 16.61 -15.81 0.21
C ASP A 288 17.75 -15.79 -0.80
N GLY A 289 17.65 -15.34 -1.96
CA GLY A 289 18.77 -15.26 -2.89
C GLY A 289 18.87 -13.93 -3.60
N LEU A 290 17.90 -13.02 -3.37
CA LEU A 290 17.83 -11.75 -4.08
C LEU A 290 19.04 -10.86 -3.81
N ILE A 291 19.51 -10.78 -2.56
CA ILE A 291 20.67 -9.96 -2.19
C ILE A 291 21.95 -10.46 -2.88
N GLU A 292 22.12 -11.77 -3.00
CA GLU A 292 23.26 -12.38 -3.71
C GLU A 292 23.20 -12.08 -5.22
N GLU A 293 22.03 -12.15 -5.84
CA GLU A 293 21.83 -11.77 -7.25
C GLU A 293 22.14 -10.31 -7.53
N LEU A 294 21.92 -9.43 -6.56
CA LEU A 294 22.28 -8.02 -6.63
C LEU A 294 23.75 -7.75 -6.27
N GLY A 295 24.56 -8.79 -6.01
CA GLY A 295 25.98 -8.69 -5.73
C GLY A 295 26.37 -8.54 -4.27
N GLY A 296 25.42 -8.77 -3.34
CA GLY A 296 25.68 -8.81 -1.91
C GLY A 296 26.05 -10.21 -1.39
N PRO A 297 26.29 -10.36 -0.09
CA PRO A 297 26.48 -11.68 0.54
C PRO A 297 25.17 -12.47 0.56
N PRO A 298 25.22 -13.81 0.60
CA PRO A 298 24.04 -14.63 0.83
C PRO A 298 23.32 -14.17 2.11
N THR A 299 22.11 -13.66 1.95
CA THR A 299 21.35 -13.06 3.04
C THR A 299 19.86 -13.37 2.86
N PRO A 300 19.22 -14.05 3.82
CA PRO A 300 17.79 -14.32 3.74
C PRO A 300 16.98 -13.03 3.92
N GLY A 301 15.80 -13.02 3.30
CA GLY A 301 14.87 -11.92 3.42
C GLY A 301 13.44 -12.35 3.20
N VAL A 302 12.51 -11.66 3.83
CA VAL A 302 11.07 -11.87 3.70
C VAL A 302 10.37 -10.51 3.76
N GLY A 303 9.29 -10.35 2.98
CA GLY A 303 8.58 -9.09 2.93
C GLY A 303 7.18 -9.21 2.35
N PHE A 304 6.44 -8.11 2.38
CA PHE A 304 5.14 -7.99 1.73
C PHE A 304 4.97 -6.64 1.03
N ALA A 305 4.04 -6.61 0.08
CA ALA A 305 3.55 -5.42 -0.58
C ALA A 305 2.01 -5.41 -0.61
N ALA A 306 1.39 -4.28 -0.28
CA ALA A 306 -0.05 -4.08 -0.32
C ALA A 306 -0.44 -2.79 -1.04
N GLY A 307 -1.33 -2.88 -2.04
CA GLY A 307 -1.77 -1.74 -2.85
C GLY A 307 -2.79 -0.87 -2.13
N ILE A 308 -2.48 0.41 -1.87
CA ILE A 308 -3.39 1.32 -1.16
C ILE A 308 -4.70 1.52 -1.93
N GLU A 309 -4.66 1.62 -3.26
CA GLU A 309 -5.85 1.76 -4.09
C GLU A 309 -6.80 0.56 -3.93
N ARG A 310 -6.24 -0.63 -3.79
CA ARG A 310 -7.02 -1.88 -3.60
C ARG A 310 -7.58 -1.97 -2.18
N ILE A 311 -6.78 -1.58 -1.17
CA ILE A 311 -7.23 -1.45 0.22
C ILE A 311 -8.42 -0.49 0.30
N LEU A 312 -8.31 0.71 -0.29
CA LEU A 312 -9.37 1.71 -0.28
C LEU A 312 -10.62 1.25 -1.03
N LEU A 313 -10.46 0.50 -2.13
CA LEU A 313 -11.57 -0.06 -2.88
C LEU A 313 -12.32 -1.12 -2.06
N ALA A 314 -11.59 -2.01 -1.38
CA ALA A 314 -12.17 -3.03 -0.50
C ALA A 314 -12.83 -2.44 0.77
N ALA A 315 -12.24 -1.38 1.33
CA ALA A 315 -12.81 -0.66 2.47
C ALA A 315 -14.13 0.07 2.11
N GLY A 316 -14.38 0.32 0.82
CA GLY A 316 -15.60 1.00 0.36
C GLY A 316 -15.58 2.49 0.63
N ASP A 317 -16.78 3.13 0.51
CA ASP A 317 -16.94 4.57 0.68
C ASP A 317 -17.05 4.95 2.17
N VAL A 318 -15.97 4.78 2.90
CA VAL A 318 -15.86 5.37 4.24
C VAL A 318 -15.56 6.85 4.07
N THR A 319 -16.54 7.70 4.36
CA THR A 319 -16.31 9.15 4.37
C THR A 319 -15.32 9.48 5.49
N PRO A 320 -14.16 10.09 5.18
CA PRO A 320 -13.25 10.50 6.23
C PRO A 320 -13.95 11.48 7.15
N GLU A 321 -13.80 11.27 8.44
CA GLU A 321 -14.27 12.22 9.42
C GLU A 321 -13.69 13.61 9.12
N ARG A 322 -14.57 14.59 8.89
CA ARG A 322 -14.11 15.96 8.66
C ARG A 322 -13.61 16.50 9.98
N GLN A 323 -12.38 16.98 10.02
CA GLN A 323 -11.90 17.72 11.19
C GLN A 323 -12.81 18.93 11.42
N PRO A 324 -13.29 19.15 12.65
CA PRO A 324 -14.12 20.30 13.00
C PRO A 324 -13.46 21.59 12.52
N THR A 325 -14.18 22.40 11.76
CA THR A 325 -13.65 23.63 11.15
C THR A 325 -14.27 24.84 11.81
N VAL A 326 -13.47 25.84 12.10
CA VAL A 326 -13.89 27.18 12.49
C VAL A 326 -13.79 28.09 11.27
N PHE A 327 -14.84 28.88 11.00
CA PHE A 327 -14.80 29.89 9.94
C PHE A 327 -14.81 31.31 10.53
N ILE A 328 -13.93 32.18 10.06
CA ILE A 328 -13.92 33.61 10.47
C ILE A 328 -14.60 34.41 9.39
N ALA A 329 -15.72 35.04 9.74
CA ALA A 329 -16.47 35.94 8.90
C ALA A 329 -16.20 37.40 9.29
N MET A 330 -16.16 38.28 8.29
CA MET A 330 -15.89 39.71 8.47
C MET A 330 -17.15 40.49 8.11
N ALA A 331 -17.76 41.12 9.12
CA ALA A 331 -18.91 42.00 8.93
C ALA A 331 -18.49 43.41 8.43
N LYS A 332 -17.23 43.78 8.67
CA LYS A 332 -16.67 45.09 8.25
C LYS A 332 -15.41 44.90 7.38
N PRO A 333 -15.19 45.74 6.36
CA PRO A 333 -14.04 45.64 5.49
C PRO A 333 -12.68 45.80 6.20
N ASP A 334 -12.64 46.56 7.30
CA ASP A 334 -11.44 46.84 8.10
C ASP A 334 -11.08 45.72 9.09
N SER A 335 -11.96 44.72 9.28
CA SER A 335 -11.72 43.55 10.16
C SER A 335 -10.64 42.59 9.65
N GLY A 336 -10.13 42.77 8.44
CA GLY A 336 -9.21 41.80 7.80
C GLY A 336 -7.90 41.58 8.60
N ARG A 337 -7.34 42.61 9.23
CA ARG A 337 -6.15 42.46 10.07
C ARG A 337 -6.44 41.62 11.31
N LEU A 338 -7.55 41.89 11.98
CA LEU A 338 -7.98 41.12 13.15
C LEU A 338 -8.32 39.70 12.79
N ALA A 339 -9.00 39.45 11.66
CA ALA A 339 -9.32 38.13 11.14
C ALA A 339 -8.04 37.32 10.92
N PHE A 340 -7.02 37.92 10.31
CA PHE A 340 -5.74 37.26 10.07
C PHE A 340 -5.00 36.90 11.36
N GLN A 341 -4.97 37.85 12.33
CA GLN A 341 -4.34 37.62 13.63
C GLN A 341 -5.07 36.51 14.41
N LEU A 342 -6.40 36.54 14.42
CA LEU A 342 -7.23 35.54 15.09
C LEU A 342 -7.09 34.18 14.43
N ALA A 343 -7.08 34.10 13.11
CA ALA A 343 -6.82 32.84 12.40
C ALA A 343 -5.47 32.22 12.79
N GLY A 344 -4.44 33.06 12.91
CA GLY A 344 -3.12 32.63 13.38
C GLY A 344 -3.13 32.11 14.82
N LEU A 345 -3.86 32.80 15.71
CA LEU A 345 -4.05 32.38 17.10
C LEU A 345 -4.74 31.03 17.17
N LEU A 346 -5.92 30.90 16.54
CA LEU A 346 -6.71 29.69 16.57
C LEU A 346 -5.99 28.47 16.00
N ARG A 347 -5.23 28.66 14.92
CA ARG A 347 -4.40 27.57 14.33
C ARG A 347 -3.30 27.10 15.28
N ARG A 348 -2.66 27.99 16.03
CA ARG A 348 -1.67 27.62 17.06
C ARG A 348 -2.31 26.89 18.26
N GLU A 349 -3.58 27.20 18.55
CA GLU A 349 -4.38 26.54 19.57
C GLU A 349 -4.97 25.19 19.08
N GLY A 350 -4.61 24.74 17.87
CA GLY A 350 -5.01 23.46 17.30
C GLY A 350 -6.33 23.46 16.53
N PHE A 351 -6.99 24.62 16.38
CA PHE A 351 -8.23 24.71 15.61
C PHE A 351 -7.97 24.71 14.10
N ARG A 352 -8.64 23.88 13.36
CA ARG A 352 -8.71 24.02 11.91
C ARG A 352 -9.53 25.27 11.57
N THR A 353 -8.86 26.32 11.08
CA THR A 353 -9.46 27.62 10.88
C THR A 353 -9.33 28.11 9.44
N GLU A 354 -10.48 28.44 8.85
CA GLU A 354 -10.59 29.14 7.57
C GLU A 354 -11.13 30.57 7.79
N MET A 355 -10.86 31.48 6.88
CA MET A 355 -11.37 32.84 6.96
C MET A 355 -11.88 33.32 5.60
N GLU A 356 -12.73 34.32 5.59
CA GLU A 356 -13.22 34.94 4.36
C GLU A 356 -12.06 35.60 3.60
N GLN A 357 -11.91 35.25 2.32
CA GLN A 357 -10.85 35.75 1.44
C GLN A 357 -11.35 36.09 0.03
N ALA A 358 -12.65 35.93 -0.23
CA ALA A 358 -13.22 36.12 -1.58
C ALA A 358 -14.12 37.34 -1.71
N GLY A 359 -14.16 38.23 -0.68
CA GLY A 359 -14.96 39.46 -0.68
C GLY A 359 -16.47 39.21 -0.71
N ARG A 360 -16.97 38.10 -0.11
CA ARG A 360 -18.38 37.77 -0.08
C ARG A 360 -19.14 38.69 0.88
N SER A 361 -20.43 38.94 0.57
CA SER A 361 -21.36 39.53 1.55
C SER A 361 -21.51 38.63 2.79
N MET A 362 -21.92 39.15 3.94
CA MET A 362 -22.11 38.38 5.17
C MET A 362 -22.95 37.10 4.94
N LYS A 363 -24.06 37.21 4.21
CA LYS A 363 -24.86 36.04 3.83
C LYS A 363 -24.05 35.00 3.01
N GLY A 364 -23.18 35.49 2.11
CA GLY A 364 -22.29 34.62 1.33
C GLY A 364 -21.20 33.95 2.18
N GLN A 365 -20.69 34.65 3.18
CA GLN A 365 -19.69 34.14 4.14
C GLN A 365 -20.28 33.04 5.03
N LEU A 366 -21.45 33.23 5.60
CA LEU A 366 -22.16 32.20 6.38
C LEU A 366 -22.50 30.97 5.53
N LYS A 367 -22.91 31.18 4.28
CA LYS A 367 -23.12 30.07 3.34
C LYS A 367 -21.81 29.34 3.01
N GLN A 368 -20.67 30.03 3.01
CA GLN A 368 -19.36 29.41 2.84
C GLN A 368 -18.97 28.62 4.09
N ALA A 369 -19.21 29.16 5.29
CA ALA A 369 -19.01 28.44 6.55
C ALA A 369 -19.74 27.10 6.57
N ASP A 370 -21.00 27.10 6.17
CA ASP A 370 -21.81 25.89 6.01
C ASP A 370 -21.21 24.90 5.00
N ARG A 371 -20.79 25.39 3.81
CA ARG A 371 -20.17 24.53 2.78
C ARG A 371 -18.87 23.86 3.22
N VAL A 372 -18.05 24.54 4.03
CA VAL A 372 -16.81 23.96 4.57
C VAL A 372 -17.07 23.07 5.78
N GLY A 373 -18.31 22.99 6.24
CA GLY A 373 -18.71 22.21 7.41
C GLY A 373 -18.15 22.81 8.69
N ALA A 374 -18.19 24.16 8.81
CA ALA A 374 -17.77 24.80 10.03
C ALA A 374 -18.78 24.49 11.14
N TYR A 375 -18.28 24.01 12.29
CA TYR A 375 -19.11 23.83 13.48
C TYR A 375 -19.39 25.16 14.18
N ALA A 376 -18.45 26.12 14.04
CA ALA A 376 -18.58 27.45 14.58
C ALA A 376 -18.11 28.50 13.58
N THR A 377 -18.74 29.68 13.61
CA THR A 377 -18.32 30.86 12.84
C THR A 377 -18.00 32.00 13.80
N VAL A 378 -16.76 32.54 13.71
CA VAL A 378 -16.41 33.75 14.42
C VAL A 378 -16.72 34.94 13.53
N ILE A 379 -17.62 35.81 13.98
CA ILE A 379 -18.08 37.01 13.25
C ILE A 379 -17.36 38.23 13.82
N LEU A 380 -16.60 38.94 12.97
CA LEU A 380 -15.88 40.14 13.34
C LEU A 380 -16.65 41.39 12.86
N GLY A 381 -17.39 41.98 13.78
CA GLY A 381 -18.18 43.18 13.59
C GLY A 381 -17.72 44.36 14.50
N ASP A 382 -18.68 44.97 15.16
CA ASP A 382 -18.45 45.91 16.28
C ASP A 382 -17.94 45.19 17.53
N THR A 383 -18.40 43.95 17.68
CA THR A 383 -17.99 42.97 18.68
C THR A 383 -17.45 41.74 18.00
N ILE A 384 -16.83 40.83 18.76
CA ILE A 384 -16.43 39.50 18.30
C ILE A 384 -17.49 38.53 18.77
N GLU A 385 -18.19 37.87 17.85
CA GLU A 385 -19.22 36.90 18.18
C GLU A 385 -18.81 35.52 17.71
N VAL A 386 -19.02 34.50 18.54
CA VAL A 386 -18.90 33.09 18.19
C VAL A 386 -20.30 32.52 17.97
N LYS A 387 -20.59 32.15 16.74
CA LYS A 387 -21.85 31.53 16.34
C LYS A 387 -21.68 30.02 16.24
N ASP A 388 -22.48 29.29 17.00
CA ASP A 388 -22.69 27.87 16.83
C ASP A 388 -23.50 27.61 15.55
N MET A 389 -22.97 26.80 14.64
CA MET A 389 -23.60 26.59 13.34
C MET A 389 -24.72 25.55 13.39
N SER A 390 -24.79 24.73 14.42
CA SER A 390 -25.86 23.72 14.64
C SER A 390 -27.11 24.33 15.29
N SER A 391 -26.90 25.04 16.39
CA SER A 391 -28.03 25.66 17.16
C SER A 391 -28.37 27.06 16.66
N GLY A 392 -27.45 27.77 16.03
CA GLY A 392 -27.58 29.16 15.64
C GLY A 392 -27.35 30.15 16.79
N GLU A 393 -27.06 29.69 18.01
CA GLU A 393 -26.73 30.54 19.16
C GLU A 393 -25.45 31.35 18.90
N GLN A 394 -25.44 32.58 19.43
CA GLN A 394 -24.30 33.48 19.34
C GLN A 394 -23.86 33.90 20.74
N GLN A 395 -22.55 33.91 20.96
CA GLN A 395 -21.97 34.34 22.21
C GLN A 395 -20.88 35.41 21.92
N GLU A 396 -20.91 36.50 22.63
CA GLU A 396 -19.93 37.57 22.50
C GLU A 396 -18.63 37.23 23.24
N ALA A 397 -17.50 37.41 22.58
CA ALA A 397 -16.17 37.29 23.17
C ALA A 397 -15.70 38.69 23.61
N SER A 398 -15.28 38.85 24.87
CA SER A 398 -14.79 40.14 25.39
C SER A 398 -13.46 40.54 24.73
N SER A 399 -12.70 39.56 24.24
CA SER A 399 -11.42 39.81 23.55
C SER A 399 -11.12 38.65 22.58
N PRO A 400 -10.18 38.84 21.63
CA PRO A 400 -9.70 37.72 20.78
C PRO A 400 -9.13 36.54 21.57
N ALA A 401 -8.61 36.75 22.79
CA ALA A 401 -8.07 35.72 23.65
C ALA A 401 -9.15 34.77 24.25
N ASP A 402 -10.40 35.21 24.31
CA ASP A 402 -11.51 34.42 24.86
C ASP A 402 -12.12 33.48 23.81
N VAL A 403 -11.90 33.77 22.54
CA VAL A 403 -12.49 32.98 21.41
C VAL A 403 -12.17 31.49 21.49
N PRO A 404 -10.91 31.04 21.78
CA PRO A 404 -10.61 29.62 21.88
C PRO A 404 -11.46 28.89 22.93
N SER A 405 -11.72 29.51 24.08
CA SER A 405 -12.53 28.92 25.15
C SER A 405 -13.99 28.74 24.72
N LEU A 406 -14.57 29.75 24.07
CA LEU A 406 -15.91 29.68 23.53
C LEU A 406 -16.05 28.59 22.44
N LEU A 407 -15.06 28.49 21.56
CA LEU A 407 -15.04 27.47 20.52
C LEU A 407 -14.97 26.04 21.09
N ARG A 408 -14.20 25.81 22.15
CA ARG A 408 -14.14 24.51 22.85
C ARG A 408 -15.53 24.16 23.45
N SER A 409 -16.18 25.14 24.07
CA SER A 409 -17.54 24.93 24.64
C SER A 409 -18.58 24.62 23.57
N VAL A 410 -18.50 25.23 22.39
CA VAL A 410 -19.39 24.89 21.25
C VAL A 410 -19.10 23.46 20.77
N HIS A 411 -17.84 23.09 20.62
CA HIS A 411 -17.45 21.76 20.14
C HIS A 411 -17.87 20.63 21.11
N GLU A 412 -17.71 20.83 22.41
CA GLU A 412 -18.14 19.87 23.44
C GLU A 412 -19.65 19.64 23.45
N ARG A 413 -20.44 20.68 23.20
CA ARG A 413 -21.91 20.57 23.08
C ARG A 413 -22.31 19.77 21.83
N GLU A 414 -21.65 20.00 20.71
CA GLU A 414 -21.91 19.26 19.46
C GLU A 414 -21.57 17.76 19.62
N ALA A 415 -20.41 17.46 20.22
CA ALA A 415 -19.98 16.10 20.51
C ALA A 415 -20.92 15.35 21.49
N SER A 416 -21.58 16.09 22.40
CA SER A 416 -22.53 15.49 23.36
C SER A 416 -23.92 15.29 22.77
N ALA A 417 -24.22 15.86 21.61
CA ALA A 417 -25.52 15.79 20.94
C ALA A 417 -25.58 14.72 19.82
N THR A 418 -24.40 14.14 19.48
CA THR A 418 -24.22 13.08 18.46
C THR A 418 -24.04 11.73 19.14
#